data_b5ffadd177d36d6c216140322d775677
#
_entry.id   b5ffadd177d36d6c216140322d775677
#
_cell.length_a   1.000
_cell.length_b   1.000
_cell.length_c   1.000
_cell.angle_alpha   90.00
_cell.angle_beta   90.00
_cell.angle_gamma   90.00
#
_symmetry.space_group_name_H-M   'P 1'
#
loop_
_entity.id
_entity.type
_entity.pdbx_description
1 polymer ?
#
loop_
_entity_poly.entity_id
_entity_poly.type
_entity_poly.pdbx_seq_one_letter_code
_entity_poly.pdbx_strand_id
1 'polypeptide(L)'
;VEQGDADAFITGLYTKYSNTIKVAKDVIGIREPYKTFGTMHILNTQKGIYYIADTLINRHPDEDVLIDVAKLSAGTVKFFNEEPVMAMLSYSNFGTDNIGSPVKVKKAVAEMQKEFPELAIDGEMQVNYALNKDLRDEKYPFSRLKGKDVNTLVFPNLSSANGAYKLLQGLNPEAEIIGPIQMGLNKPIHFTDSESSV
;
A
#
# COMPACT_ATOMS: atom_id res chain seq x y z
N VAL A 1 -12.71 22.08 5.13
CA VAL A 1 -12.60 20.70 5.66
C VAL A 1 -12.03 20.72 7.07
N GLU A 2 -10.92 21.40 7.30
CA GLU A 2 -10.33 21.51 8.65
C GLU A 2 -11.29 22.18 9.64
N GLN A 3 -11.93 23.26 9.25
CA GLN A 3 -12.89 24.04 10.06
C GLN A 3 -14.30 23.43 10.10
N GLY A 4 -14.55 22.35 9.37
CA GLY A 4 -15.85 21.65 9.34
C GLY A 4 -16.86 22.20 8.33
N ASP A 5 -16.49 23.17 7.49
CA ASP A 5 -17.37 23.75 6.47
C ASP A 5 -17.61 22.81 5.27
N ALA A 6 -16.81 21.75 5.15
CA ALA A 6 -16.92 20.71 4.14
C ALA A 6 -16.44 19.37 4.67
N ASP A 7 -17.02 18.27 4.19
CA ASP A 7 -16.69 16.91 4.63
C ASP A 7 -15.43 16.37 3.97
N ALA A 8 -15.17 16.76 2.72
CA ALA A 8 -14.00 16.32 1.95
C ALA A 8 -13.50 17.42 1.02
N PHE A 9 -12.28 17.28 0.53
CA PHE A 9 -11.68 18.19 -0.45
C PHE A 9 -11.08 17.42 -1.62
N ILE A 10 -11.44 17.80 -2.84
CA ILE A 10 -10.87 17.25 -4.07
C ILE A 10 -10.08 18.35 -4.77
N THR A 11 -8.84 18.09 -5.10
CA THR A 11 -7.94 19.09 -5.71
C THR A 11 -6.87 18.43 -6.58
N GLY A 12 -6.10 19.22 -7.35
CA GLY A 12 -4.91 18.74 -8.04
C GLY A 12 -4.76 19.17 -9.50
N LEU A 13 -5.79 19.73 -10.13
CA LEU A 13 -5.82 20.02 -11.58
C LEU A 13 -4.75 21.02 -12.06
N TYR A 14 -4.34 21.98 -11.23
CA TYR A 14 -3.50 23.11 -11.65
C TYR A 14 -2.12 23.17 -11.00
N THR A 15 -1.79 22.24 -10.11
CA THR A 15 -0.53 22.25 -9.38
C THR A 15 0.20 20.92 -9.50
N LYS A 16 1.53 20.96 -9.31
CA LYS A 16 2.29 19.71 -9.20
C LYS A 16 1.79 18.93 -7.99
N TYR A 17 1.56 17.65 -8.16
CA TYR A 17 1.12 16.71 -7.12
C TYR A 17 1.88 16.88 -5.79
N SER A 18 3.20 17.05 -5.86
CA SER A 18 4.06 17.27 -4.68
C SER A 18 3.73 18.54 -3.87
N ASN A 19 3.28 19.60 -4.54
CA ASN A 19 2.90 20.84 -3.87
C ASN A 19 1.57 20.70 -3.15
N THR A 20 0.61 20.03 -3.78
CA THR A 20 -0.69 19.75 -3.16
C THR A 20 -0.56 18.86 -1.94
N ILE A 21 0.28 17.83 -2.01
CA ILE A 21 0.61 16.96 -0.87
C ILE A 21 1.19 17.77 0.29
N LYS A 22 2.14 18.68 0.01
CA LYS A 22 2.74 19.52 1.06
C LYS A 22 1.68 20.37 1.76
N VAL A 23 0.82 21.05 0.99
CA VAL A 23 -0.26 21.87 1.57
C VAL A 23 -1.22 21.02 2.41
N ALA A 24 -1.62 19.85 1.92
CA ALA A 24 -2.49 18.95 2.67
C ALA A 24 -1.85 18.51 4.00
N LYS A 25 -0.56 18.18 3.98
CA LYS A 25 0.19 17.83 5.20
C LYS A 25 0.29 19.00 6.18
N ASP A 26 0.57 20.21 5.68
CA ASP A 26 0.79 21.39 6.50
C ASP A 26 -0.53 21.94 7.12
N VAL A 27 -1.65 21.81 6.40
CA VAL A 27 -2.96 22.34 6.84
C VAL A 27 -3.80 21.30 7.56
N ILE A 28 -3.95 20.11 6.99
CA ILE A 28 -4.80 19.05 7.55
C ILE A 28 -4.05 18.18 8.55
N GLY A 29 -2.77 17.95 8.28
CA GLY A 29 -1.91 17.13 9.12
C GLY A 29 -2.10 15.64 8.95
N ILE A 30 -1.11 14.90 9.47
CA ILE A 30 -1.13 13.44 9.51
C ILE A 30 -1.93 13.00 10.74
N ARG A 31 -2.76 11.99 10.57
CA ARG A 31 -3.57 11.42 11.65
C ARG A 31 -2.68 10.67 12.65
N GLU A 32 -2.78 11.04 13.92
CA GLU A 32 -2.10 10.31 14.99
C GLU A 32 -2.62 8.86 15.11
N PRO A 33 -1.77 7.88 15.45
CA PRO A 33 -0.37 8.03 15.87
C PRO A 33 0.65 7.92 14.72
N TYR A 34 0.23 8.00 13.45
CA TYR A 34 1.10 7.79 12.30
C TYR A 34 2.10 8.93 12.10
N LYS A 35 3.29 8.61 11.62
CA LYS A 35 4.33 9.57 11.24
C LYS A 35 4.26 9.95 9.75
N THR A 36 3.54 9.15 8.98
CA THR A 36 3.36 9.35 7.54
C THR A 36 1.91 9.11 7.11
N PHE A 37 1.65 9.46 5.88
CA PHE A 37 0.46 9.06 5.17
C PHE A 37 0.87 8.37 3.86
N GLY A 38 -0.03 7.69 3.23
CA GLY A 38 0.25 6.93 2.01
C GLY A 38 -0.90 6.95 1.02
N THR A 39 -0.69 6.27 -0.09
CA THR A 39 -1.72 6.09 -1.12
C THR A 39 -1.90 4.64 -1.49
N MET A 40 -3.12 4.31 -1.83
CA MET A 40 -3.49 2.98 -2.28
C MET A 40 -4.17 3.06 -3.65
N HIS A 41 -3.85 2.13 -4.53
CA HIS A 41 -4.68 1.82 -5.69
C HIS A 41 -5.38 0.49 -5.49
N ILE A 42 -6.63 0.42 -5.92
CA ILE A 42 -7.43 -0.81 -5.94
C ILE A 42 -7.45 -1.29 -7.39
N LEU A 43 -7.05 -2.53 -7.59
CA LEU A 43 -7.12 -3.20 -8.88
C LEU A 43 -8.27 -4.19 -8.85
N ASN A 44 -9.31 -3.92 -9.63
CA ASN A 44 -10.38 -4.85 -9.88
C ASN A 44 -10.04 -5.69 -11.12
N THR A 45 -9.83 -6.98 -10.92
CA THR A 45 -9.39 -7.91 -11.96
C THR A 45 -10.30 -9.12 -12.04
N GLN A 46 -10.21 -9.90 -13.12
CA GLN A 46 -10.93 -11.16 -13.22
C GLN A 46 -10.55 -12.20 -12.14
N LYS A 47 -9.40 -12.04 -11.50
CA LYS A 47 -8.93 -12.91 -10.39
C LYS A 47 -9.36 -12.43 -9.00
N GLY A 48 -9.93 -11.23 -8.91
CA GLY A 48 -10.33 -10.61 -7.66
C GLY A 48 -9.82 -9.19 -7.51
N ILE A 49 -10.07 -8.64 -6.32
CA ILE A 49 -9.67 -7.28 -5.95
C ILE A 49 -8.31 -7.32 -5.27
N TYR A 50 -7.39 -6.46 -5.70
CA TYR A 50 -6.08 -6.30 -5.11
C TYR A 50 -5.86 -4.85 -4.69
N TYR A 51 -5.23 -4.67 -3.53
CA TYR A 51 -4.87 -3.39 -2.94
C TYR A 51 -3.36 -3.19 -3.00
N ILE A 52 -2.90 -2.12 -3.63
CA ILE A 52 -1.46 -1.81 -3.83
C ILE A 52 -1.10 -0.53 -3.10
N ALA A 53 -0.10 -0.59 -2.22
CA ALA A 53 0.41 0.53 -1.44
C ALA A 53 1.95 0.47 -1.28
N ASP A 54 2.66 1.57 -1.04
CA ASP A 54 2.32 2.98 -1.25
C ASP A 54 2.68 3.37 -2.67
N THR A 55 1.74 3.93 -3.40
CA THR A 55 1.89 4.13 -4.85
C THR A 55 2.38 5.52 -5.26
N LEU A 56 2.32 6.55 -4.37
CA LEU A 56 2.61 7.94 -4.77
C LEU A 56 3.34 8.81 -3.74
N ILE A 57 3.49 8.40 -2.47
CA ILE A 57 3.96 9.30 -1.41
C ILE A 57 5.39 9.01 -0.98
N ASN A 58 5.66 7.81 -0.47
CA ASN A 58 6.90 7.52 0.23
C ASN A 58 7.97 6.98 -0.71
N ARG A 59 8.90 7.87 -1.12
CA ARG A 59 9.95 7.53 -2.11
C ARG A 59 10.92 6.48 -1.60
N HIS A 60 11.43 6.68 -0.39
CA HIS A 60 12.44 5.83 0.27
C HIS A 60 12.03 5.57 1.72
N PRO A 61 10.93 4.82 1.95
CA PRO A 61 10.46 4.56 3.29
C PRO A 61 11.52 3.77 4.07
N ASP A 62 11.73 4.15 5.32
CA ASP A 62 12.41 3.32 6.31
C ASP A 62 11.45 2.27 6.88
N GLU A 63 11.88 1.56 7.91
CA GLU A 63 11.07 0.51 8.53
C GLU A 63 9.81 1.07 9.23
N ASP A 64 9.93 2.21 9.91
CA ASP A 64 8.81 2.87 10.61
C ASP A 64 7.73 3.32 9.62
N VAL A 65 8.14 3.93 8.52
CA VAL A 65 7.24 4.36 7.45
C VAL A 65 6.55 3.16 6.79
N LEU A 66 7.26 2.04 6.59
CA LEU A 66 6.65 0.82 6.06
C LEU A 66 5.62 0.22 7.02
N ILE A 67 5.87 0.28 8.33
CA ILE A 67 4.90 -0.14 9.35
C ILE A 67 3.65 0.73 9.29
N ASP A 68 3.79 2.05 9.23
CA ASP A 68 2.66 2.97 9.12
C ASP A 68 1.85 2.71 7.84
N VAL A 69 2.52 2.55 6.69
CA VAL A 69 1.85 2.20 5.42
C VAL A 69 1.11 0.88 5.52
N ALA A 70 1.68 -0.14 6.15
CA ALA A 70 1.02 -1.43 6.33
C ALA A 70 -0.22 -1.31 7.24
N LYS A 71 -0.13 -0.58 8.35
CA LYS A 71 -1.27 -0.31 9.26
C LYS A 71 -2.39 0.44 8.54
N LEU A 72 -2.03 1.50 7.82
CA LEU A 72 -2.98 2.30 7.05
C LEU A 72 -3.66 1.46 5.96
N SER A 73 -2.89 0.60 5.28
CA SER A 73 -3.41 -0.30 4.25
C SER A 73 -4.38 -1.31 4.84
N ALA A 74 -4.05 -1.94 5.96
CA ALA A 74 -4.93 -2.88 6.65
C ALA A 74 -6.26 -2.21 7.05
N GLY A 75 -6.20 -0.99 7.61
CA GLY A 75 -7.38 -0.21 7.97
C GLY A 75 -8.24 0.18 6.76
N THR A 76 -7.60 0.53 5.64
CA THR A 76 -8.31 0.90 4.41
C THR A 76 -9.01 -0.31 3.77
N VAL A 77 -8.35 -1.46 3.73
CA VAL A 77 -8.97 -2.70 3.23
C VAL A 77 -10.20 -3.08 4.07
N LYS A 78 -10.10 -2.99 5.39
CA LYS A 78 -11.24 -3.21 6.31
C LYS A 78 -12.36 -2.20 6.10
N PHE A 79 -12.05 -0.95 5.76
CA PHE A 79 -13.06 0.06 5.43
C PHE A 79 -13.90 -0.34 4.21
N PHE A 80 -13.32 -1.09 3.26
CA PHE A 80 -14.03 -1.67 2.12
C PHE A 80 -14.73 -3.00 2.43
N ASN A 81 -14.85 -3.38 3.71
CA ASN A 81 -15.44 -4.64 4.20
C ASN A 81 -14.72 -5.90 3.69
N GLU A 82 -13.42 -5.79 3.42
CA GLU A 82 -12.55 -6.91 3.06
C GLU A 82 -11.59 -7.25 4.20
N GLU A 83 -11.24 -8.53 4.33
CA GLU A 83 -10.21 -8.95 5.29
C GLU A 83 -8.83 -8.82 4.65
N PRO A 84 -7.91 -8.01 5.24
CA PRO A 84 -6.58 -7.83 4.67
C PRO A 84 -5.72 -9.09 4.82
N VAL A 85 -5.27 -9.64 3.69
CA VAL A 85 -4.26 -10.69 3.60
C VAL A 85 -3.05 -10.08 2.90
N MET A 86 -2.02 -9.73 3.67
CA MET A 86 -1.00 -8.76 3.28
C MET A 86 0.34 -9.41 2.99
N ALA A 87 0.90 -9.14 1.82
CA ALA A 87 2.28 -9.45 1.49
C ALA A 87 3.14 -8.18 1.48
N MET A 88 4.18 -8.17 2.30
CA MET A 88 5.22 -7.14 2.28
C MET A 88 6.28 -7.53 1.26
N LEU A 89 6.37 -6.76 0.18
CA LEU A 89 7.13 -7.15 -1.02
C LEU A 89 8.59 -6.75 -0.98
N SER A 90 9.40 -7.57 -1.64
CA SER A 90 10.80 -7.30 -1.95
C SER A 90 11.23 -8.09 -3.18
N TYR A 91 12.47 -7.91 -3.61
CA TYR A 91 13.12 -8.77 -4.62
C TYR A 91 13.70 -10.07 -4.01
N SER A 92 13.66 -10.21 -2.69
CA SER A 92 14.14 -11.35 -1.89
C SER A 92 12.97 -12.09 -1.26
N ASN A 93 13.19 -13.30 -0.78
CA ASN A 93 12.21 -14.10 -0.07
C ASN A 93 12.77 -14.57 1.27
N PHE A 94 12.12 -14.16 2.38
CA PHE A 94 12.36 -14.68 3.75
C PHE A 94 13.83 -14.74 4.15
N GLY A 95 14.61 -13.69 3.86
CA GLY A 95 16.01 -13.57 4.26
C GLY A 95 17.02 -14.18 3.29
N THR A 96 16.65 -14.44 2.04
CA THR A 96 17.61 -14.87 1.00
C THR A 96 18.61 -13.77 0.66
N ASP A 97 18.29 -12.51 0.94
CA ASP A 97 19.21 -11.38 0.91
C ASP A 97 19.11 -10.59 2.22
N ASN A 98 20.27 -10.17 2.75
CA ASN A 98 20.38 -9.45 4.02
C ASN A 98 20.95 -8.03 3.86
N ILE A 99 20.82 -7.44 2.67
CA ILE A 99 21.32 -6.09 2.36
C ILE A 99 20.16 -5.23 1.82
N GLY A 100 20.08 -3.98 2.28
CA GLY A 100 19.17 -2.98 1.73
C GLY A 100 17.68 -3.22 2.00
N SER A 101 16.88 -3.20 0.96
CA SER A 101 15.41 -3.23 1.05
C SER A 101 14.83 -4.46 1.78
N PRO A 102 15.32 -5.70 1.55
CA PRO A 102 14.83 -6.88 2.26
C PRO A 102 14.89 -6.75 3.79
N VAL A 103 15.98 -6.18 4.31
CA VAL A 103 16.19 -6.05 5.77
C VAL A 103 15.13 -5.16 6.41
N LYS A 104 14.85 -4.01 5.83
CA LYS A 104 13.82 -3.10 6.37
C LYS A 104 12.41 -3.70 6.28
N VAL A 105 12.10 -4.39 5.18
CA VAL A 105 10.80 -5.06 5.01
C VAL A 105 10.63 -6.17 6.05
N LYS A 106 11.65 -7.02 6.23
CA LYS A 106 11.65 -8.08 7.25
C LYS A 106 11.41 -7.54 8.66
N LYS A 107 12.08 -6.44 9.02
CA LYS A 107 11.87 -5.79 10.33
C LYS A 107 10.45 -5.24 10.47
N ALA A 108 9.94 -4.56 9.45
CA ALA A 108 8.56 -4.07 9.46
C ALA A 108 7.55 -5.20 9.61
N VAL A 109 7.74 -6.33 8.92
CA VAL A 109 6.90 -7.53 9.08
C VAL A 109 6.94 -8.05 10.52
N ALA A 110 8.13 -8.18 11.10
CA ALA A 110 8.29 -8.70 12.46
C ALA A 110 7.56 -7.83 13.50
N GLU A 111 7.65 -6.50 13.40
CA GLU A 111 6.94 -5.58 14.29
C GLU A 111 5.41 -5.62 14.06
N MET A 112 4.97 -5.67 12.80
CA MET A 112 3.54 -5.82 12.50
C MET A 112 2.96 -7.13 13.06
N GLN A 113 3.69 -8.24 12.94
CA GLN A 113 3.26 -9.54 13.46
C GLN A 113 3.23 -9.61 14.99
N LYS A 114 4.07 -8.83 15.65
CA LYS A 114 4.11 -8.70 17.12
C LYS A 114 2.97 -7.82 17.63
N GLU A 115 2.72 -6.70 16.96
CA GLU A 115 1.67 -5.75 17.36
C GLU A 115 0.26 -6.26 16.99
N PHE A 116 0.14 -6.97 15.86
CA PHE A 116 -1.14 -7.49 15.34
C PHE A 116 -1.03 -9.00 15.04
N PRO A 117 -1.00 -9.86 16.07
CA PRO A 117 -0.78 -11.30 15.89
C PRO A 117 -1.85 -12.01 15.04
N GLU A 118 -3.09 -11.51 15.00
CA GLU A 118 -4.16 -12.03 14.15
C GLU A 118 -4.11 -11.54 12.71
N LEU A 119 -3.39 -10.48 12.40
CA LEU A 119 -3.31 -9.97 11.04
C LEU A 119 -2.58 -10.96 10.14
N ALA A 120 -3.21 -11.34 9.05
CA ALA A 120 -2.56 -12.18 8.04
C ALA A 120 -1.55 -11.34 7.25
N ILE A 121 -0.35 -11.19 7.78
CA ILE A 121 0.75 -10.45 7.15
C ILE A 121 2.04 -11.25 7.20
N ASP A 122 2.79 -11.26 6.08
CA ASP A 122 4.09 -11.92 6.00
C ASP A 122 4.98 -11.32 4.91
N GLY A 123 6.26 -11.67 4.91
CA GLY A 123 7.32 -11.21 4.00
C GLY A 123 8.67 -11.17 4.71
N GLU A 124 9.72 -10.65 4.06
CA GLU A 124 9.68 -10.14 2.69
C GLU A 124 9.51 -11.27 1.69
N MET A 125 8.77 -11.00 0.62
CA MET A 125 8.64 -11.96 -0.48
C MET A 125 8.51 -11.28 -1.84
N GLN A 126 8.86 -12.03 -2.90
CA GLN A 126 8.65 -11.59 -4.28
C GLN A 126 7.16 -11.67 -4.65
N VAL A 127 6.76 -10.82 -5.59
CA VAL A 127 5.35 -10.70 -6.00
C VAL A 127 4.75 -11.98 -6.56
N ASN A 128 5.55 -12.82 -7.25
CA ASN A 128 5.09 -14.10 -7.77
C ASN A 128 4.70 -15.09 -6.67
N TYR A 129 5.41 -15.09 -5.53
CA TYR A 129 5.03 -15.89 -4.34
C TYR A 129 3.84 -15.28 -3.61
N ALA A 130 3.73 -13.95 -3.57
CA ALA A 130 2.56 -13.30 -3.00
C ALA A 130 1.27 -13.69 -3.74
N LEU A 131 1.28 -13.66 -5.07
CA LEU A 131 0.11 -13.87 -5.93
C LEU A 131 -0.15 -15.33 -6.34
N ASN A 132 0.77 -16.24 -6.05
CA ASN A 132 0.61 -17.67 -6.33
C ASN A 132 0.67 -18.45 -5.02
N LYS A 133 -0.51 -18.73 -4.47
CA LYS A 133 -0.69 -19.44 -3.20
C LYS A 133 -0.01 -20.80 -3.20
N ASP A 134 -0.24 -21.61 -4.24
CA ASP A 134 0.27 -22.97 -4.31
C ASP A 134 1.81 -22.98 -4.35
N LEU A 135 2.40 -22.11 -5.16
CA LEU A 135 3.85 -21.96 -5.26
C LEU A 135 4.44 -21.48 -3.92
N ARG A 136 3.81 -20.52 -3.25
CA ARG A 136 4.24 -20.03 -1.93
C ARG A 136 4.17 -21.14 -0.89
N ASP A 137 3.05 -21.85 -0.83
CA ASP A 137 2.79 -22.87 0.19
C ASP A 137 3.71 -24.09 0.02
N GLU A 138 4.10 -24.42 -1.23
CA GLU A 138 5.09 -25.45 -1.54
C GLU A 138 6.50 -25.01 -1.09
N LYS A 139 6.94 -23.80 -1.44
CA LYS A 139 8.31 -23.34 -1.19
C LYS A 139 8.53 -22.80 0.21
N TYR A 140 7.51 -22.19 0.80
CA TYR A 140 7.56 -21.54 2.11
C TYR A 140 6.40 -21.99 3.02
N PRO A 141 6.32 -23.29 3.36
CA PRO A 141 5.21 -23.86 4.13
C PRO A 141 5.07 -23.29 5.55
N PHE A 142 6.08 -22.54 6.02
CA PHE A 142 6.10 -21.84 7.30
C PHE A 142 5.44 -20.46 7.25
N SER A 143 5.13 -19.94 6.04
CA SER A 143 4.52 -18.62 5.88
C SER A 143 3.20 -18.52 6.63
N ARG A 144 2.99 -17.39 7.31
CA ARG A 144 1.70 -17.07 7.94
C ARG A 144 0.55 -16.89 6.94
N LEU A 145 0.87 -16.75 5.66
CA LEU A 145 -0.10 -16.67 4.56
C LEU A 145 -0.43 -18.03 3.95
N LYS A 146 0.08 -19.12 4.52
CA LYS A 146 -0.23 -20.47 4.03
C LYS A 146 -1.73 -20.71 3.94
N GLY A 147 -2.19 -21.20 2.78
CA GLY A 147 -3.60 -21.46 2.47
C GLY A 147 -4.47 -20.23 2.23
N LYS A 148 -3.89 -19.01 2.29
CA LYS A 148 -4.61 -17.75 2.11
C LYS A 148 -4.31 -17.12 0.76
N ASP A 149 -5.31 -16.51 0.13
CA ASP A 149 -5.12 -15.71 -1.06
C ASP A 149 -4.80 -14.27 -0.67
N VAL A 150 -3.65 -13.78 -1.10
CA VAL A 150 -3.19 -12.41 -0.83
C VAL A 150 -4.02 -11.43 -1.64
N ASN A 151 -4.54 -10.41 -0.98
CA ASN A 151 -5.27 -9.31 -1.62
C ASN A 151 -4.58 -7.95 -1.45
N THR A 152 -3.61 -7.83 -0.53
CA THR A 152 -2.97 -6.56 -0.20
C THR A 152 -1.45 -6.66 -0.40
N LEU A 153 -0.92 -5.80 -1.25
CA LEU A 153 0.50 -5.77 -1.64
C LEU A 153 1.13 -4.47 -1.18
N VAL A 154 2.06 -4.55 -0.22
CA VAL A 154 2.82 -3.39 0.26
C VAL A 154 4.22 -3.42 -0.33
N PHE A 155 4.55 -2.40 -1.09
CA PHE A 155 5.81 -2.30 -1.82
C PHE A 155 6.90 -1.63 -0.98
N PRO A 156 8.17 -1.98 -1.21
CA PRO A 156 9.30 -1.47 -0.40
C PRO A 156 9.69 -0.03 -0.69
N ASN A 157 9.19 0.56 -1.77
CA ASN A 157 9.44 1.94 -2.18
C ASN A 157 8.50 2.38 -3.30
N LEU A 158 8.44 3.70 -3.50
CA LEU A 158 7.59 4.33 -4.51
C LEU A 158 7.88 3.83 -5.94
N SER A 159 9.14 3.70 -6.32
CA SER A 159 9.49 3.32 -7.70
C SER A 159 8.95 1.95 -8.07
N SER A 160 9.00 0.98 -7.15
CA SER A 160 8.49 -0.37 -7.38
C SER A 160 6.95 -0.39 -7.42
N ALA A 161 6.27 0.30 -6.51
CA ALA A 161 4.82 0.34 -6.48
C ALA A 161 4.24 1.09 -7.69
N ASN A 162 4.78 2.27 -7.98
CA ASN A 162 4.35 3.10 -9.11
C ASN A 162 4.58 2.37 -10.44
N GLY A 163 5.76 1.79 -10.64
CA GLY A 163 6.07 0.99 -11.82
C GLY A 163 5.13 -0.21 -11.99
N ALA A 164 4.84 -0.91 -10.89
CA ALA A 164 3.98 -2.10 -10.93
C ALA A 164 2.54 -1.76 -11.37
N TYR A 165 1.87 -0.79 -10.73
CA TYR A 165 0.49 -0.50 -11.10
C TYR A 165 0.39 0.14 -12.50
N LYS A 166 1.34 1.00 -12.89
CA LYS A 166 1.40 1.58 -14.24
C LYS A 166 1.64 0.53 -15.32
N LEU A 167 2.49 -0.47 -15.04
CA LEU A 167 2.70 -1.60 -15.93
C LEU A 167 1.41 -2.42 -16.12
N LEU A 168 0.70 -2.70 -15.02
CA LEU A 168 -0.58 -3.41 -15.08
C LEU A 168 -1.63 -2.61 -15.86
N GLN A 169 -1.71 -1.30 -15.65
CA GLN A 169 -2.59 -0.41 -16.41
C GLN A 169 -2.29 -0.43 -17.91
N GLY A 170 -1.01 -0.42 -18.29
CA GLY A 170 -0.60 -0.43 -19.69
C GLY A 170 -0.79 -1.78 -20.40
N LEU A 171 -0.64 -2.89 -19.67
CA LEU A 171 -0.72 -4.25 -20.25
C LEU A 171 -2.12 -4.87 -20.17
N ASN A 172 -2.94 -4.43 -19.24
CA ASN A 172 -4.30 -4.95 -19.07
C ASN A 172 -5.33 -3.81 -19.04
N PRO A 173 -5.74 -3.32 -20.23
CA PRO A 173 -6.71 -2.23 -20.31
C PRO A 173 -8.10 -2.59 -19.76
N GLU A 174 -8.39 -3.88 -19.56
CA GLU A 174 -9.64 -4.35 -18.96
C GLU A 174 -9.60 -4.34 -17.41
N ALA A 175 -8.42 -4.19 -16.81
CA ALA A 175 -8.30 -4.04 -15.37
C ALA A 175 -8.75 -2.64 -14.96
N GLU A 176 -9.79 -2.57 -14.15
CA GLU A 176 -10.21 -1.33 -13.53
C GLU A 176 -9.25 -0.97 -12.39
N ILE A 177 -8.66 0.22 -12.47
CA ILE A 177 -7.75 0.74 -11.45
C ILE A 177 -8.39 1.97 -10.81
N ILE A 178 -8.75 1.84 -9.53
CA ILE A 178 -9.38 2.89 -8.74
C ILE A 178 -8.35 3.52 -7.81
N GLY A 179 -8.27 4.82 -7.80
CA GLY A 179 -7.34 5.55 -6.93
C GLY A 179 -6.72 6.77 -7.63
N PRO A 180 -5.80 7.46 -6.97
CA PRO A 180 -5.21 7.11 -5.66
C PRO A 180 -6.13 7.40 -4.47
N ILE A 181 -6.28 6.45 -3.57
CA ILE A 181 -6.97 6.63 -2.29
C ILE A 181 -5.96 7.12 -1.26
N GLN A 182 -6.22 8.24 -0.62
CA GLN A 182 -5.35 8.80 0.41
C GLN A 182 -5.62 8.12 1.76
N MET A 183 -4.56 7.73 2.44
CA MET A 183 -4.61 7.05 3.73
C MET A 183 -3.81 7.85 4.77
N GLY A 184 -4.36 8.07 5.95
CA GLY A 184 -3.60 8.58 7.10
C GLY A 184 -3.55 10.10 7.24
N LEU A 185 -4.34 10.87 6.52
CA LEU A 185 -4.61 12.27 6.81
C LEU A 185 -5.76 12.41 7.83
N ASN A 186 -5.79 13.52 8.57
CA ASN A 186 -6.83 13.78 9.57
C ASN A 186 -8.23 13.95 8.97
N LYS A 187 -8.31 14.39 7.72
CA LYS A 187 -9.57 14.61 6.99
C LYS A 187 -9.46 14.05 5.56
N PRO A 188 -10.58 13.69 4.94
CA PRO A 188 -10.57 13.20 3.56
C PRO A 188 -10.13 14.29 2.57
N ILE A 189 -9.01 14.04 1.92
CA ILE A 189 -8.52 14.85 0.80
C ILE A 189 -8.15 13.90 -0.33
N HIS A 190 -8.60 14.20 -1.53
CA HIS A 190 -8.31 13.42 -2.73
C HIS A 190 -7.60 14.29 -3.77
N PHE A 191 -6.54 13.75 -4.32
CA PHE A 191 -5.74 14.42 -5.34
C PHE A 191 -6.04 13.79 -6.70
N THR A 192 -6.43 14.62 -7.64
CA THR A 192 -6.61 14.26 -9.04
C THR A 192 -5.53 14.92 -9.89
N ASP A 193 -5.39 14.52 -11.12
CA ASP A 193 -4.57 15.17 -12.13
C ASP A 193 -5.34 15.37 -13.43
N SER A 194 -4.69 15.98 -14.42
CA SER A 194 -5.31 16.26 -15.72
C SER A 194 -5.57 14.99 -16.55
N GLU A 195 -5.04 13.85 -16.14
CA GLU A 195 -5.22 12.55 -16.80
C GLU A 195 -6.28 11.69 -16.10
N SER A 196 -6.85 12.18 -14.99
CA SER A 196 -7.92 11.47 -14.27
C SER A 196 -9.18 11.40 -15.12
N SER A 197 -9.73 10.20 -15.30
CA SER A 197 -11.03 10.00 -15.96
C SER A 197 -12.20 10.38 -15.05
N VAL A 198 -13.32 10.68 -15.66
CA VAL A 198 -14.59 10.89 -14.97
C VAL A 198 -15.22 9.57 -14.61
#